data_e3bc3454d5ca191ebd5556948a173611
#
_entry.id   e3bc3454d5ca191ebd5556948a173611
#
_cell.length_a   1.000
_cell.length_b   1.000
_cell.length_c   1.000
_cell.angle_alpha   90.00
_cell.angle_beta   90.00
_cell.angle_gamma   90.00
#
_symmetry.space_group_name_H-M   'P 1'
#
loop_
_entity.id
_entity.type
_entity.pdbx_description
1 polymer ?
#
loop_
_entity_poly.entity_id
_entity_poly.type
_entity_poly.pdbx_seq_one_letter_code
_entity_poly.pdbx_strand_id
1 'polypeptide(L)'
;MAGRLTEAGRAYTLLEASNRIADSWERHYDRLHLHTIKRYSALPYRPFPASYPTYVAKADLLRYYHDYAATYRIRPRFGQRVIRAVHETGRWRITTQRGDQFAAKQLVVATGFNRVPHRPSWPGTADFRGVVAHSRTYQNPEPFLGRPTLVIGMGNTGAEIALDLSEADVPTYLSVRGPVNIVPRDFRGRPVQQTARLVRRLPHWLGDWIGNRVQAAAIGDLSAYGIHTPRESPARQLRERARTPVIDLGTVAAIRAGRIRVVPDVDRFLAAGVQLADGFHLDVSAVVLATGYRTGLADFLEAPDALSGEGIPRTAIARRGLYFVGFDAFASGLLDSIYRDSERVVRAILSAQT
;
A
#
# COMPACT_ATOMS: atom_id res chain seq x y z
N MET A 1 -13.87 -5.21 -9.26
CA MET A 1 -14.96 -6.19 -9.01
C MET A 1 -16.30 -5.71 -9.59
N ALA A 2 -16.81 -4.55 -9.17
CA ALA A 2 -18.10 -4.01 -9.63
C ALA A 2 -18.26 -4.03 -11.17
N GLY A 3 -17.29 -3.48 -11.93
CA GLY A 3 -17.36 -3.51 -13.40
C GLY A 3 -17.48 -4.92 -14.00
N ARG A 4 -16.81 -5.93 -13.40
CA ARG A 4 -16.97 -7.32 -13.87
C ARG A 4 -18.35 -7.90 -13.57
N LEU A 5 -18.95 -7.54 -12.43
CA LEU A 5 -20.32 -7.97 -12.11
C LEU A 5 -21.34 -7.29 -13.05
N THR A 6 -21.13 -6.00 -13.35
CA THR A 6 -21.96 -5.26 -14.31
C THR A 6 -21.91 -5.91 -15.69
N GLU A 7 -20.71 -6.21 -16.22
CA GLU A 7 -20.53 -6.88 -17.51
C GLU A 7 -21.15 -8.29 -17.53
N ALA A 8 -21.13 -8.99 -16.40
CA ALA A 8 -21.77 -10.30 -16.26
C ALA A 8 -23.29 -10.22 -16.02
N GLY A 9 -23.90 -9.03 -16.05
CA GLY A 9 -25.34 -8.84 -15.79
C GLY A 9 -25.77 -9.21 -14.38
N ARG A 10 -24.87 -9.15 -13.39
CA ARG A 10 -25.15 -9.54 -12.01
C ARG A 10 -25.47 -8.34 -11.13
N ALA A 11 -26.63 -8.39 -10.49
CA ALA A 11 -27.01 -7.41 -9.49
C ALA A 11 -26.13 -7.53 -8.24
N TYR A 12 -25.72 -6.39 -7.71
CA TYR A 12 -24.93 -6.30 -6.48
C TYR A 12 -25.26 -5.03 -5.71
N THR A 13 -24.98 -5.03 -4.41
CA THR A 13 -24.94 -3.83 -3.58
C THR A 13 -23.50 -3.53 -3.22
N LEU A 14 -23.03 -2.32 -3.52
CA LEU A 14 -21.70 -1.84 -3.17
C LEU A 14 -21.77 -0.87 -2.00
N LEU A 15 -21.17 -1.23 -0.88
CA LEU A 15 -21.10 -0.41 0.33
C LEU A 15 -19.73 0.28 0.39
N GLU A 16 -19.71 1.59 0.57
CA GLU A 16 -18.52 2.41 0.70
C GLU A 16 -18.59 3.24 1.99
N ALA A 17 -17.54 3.18 2.80
CA ALA A 17 -17.49 3.88 4.09
C ALA A 17 -17.34 5.40 3.95
N SER A 18 -16.69 5.85 2.88
CA SER A 18 -16.50 7.27 2.56
C SER A 18 -17.74 7.88 1.87
N ASN A 19 -17.62 9.13 1.46
CA ASN A 19 -18.68 9.86 0.75
C ASN A 19 -18.41 10.04 -0.76
N ARG A 20 -17.34 9.40 -1.29
CA ARG A 20 -16.91 9.58 -2.67
C ARG A 20 -16.21 8.33 -3.23
N ILE A 21 -16.14 8.28 -4.56
CA ILE A 21 -15.36 7.26 -5.29
C ILE A 21 -13.87 7.57 -5.13
N ALA A 22 -13.05 6.52 -5.01
CA ALA A 22 -11.59 6.60 -4.94
C ALA A 22 -11.04 7.42 -3.75
N ASP A 23 -11.80 7.61 -2.67
CA ASP A 23 -11.44 8.40 -1.49
C ASP A 23 -10.06 8.03 -0.91
N SER A 24 -9.71 6.73 -0.89
CA SER A 24 -8.41 6.28 -0.41
C SER A 24 -7.24 6.82 -1.25
N TRP A 25 -7.43 6.98 -2.57
CA TRP A 25 -6.44 7.54 -3.46
C TRP A 25 -6.40 9.06 -3.38
N GLU A 26 -7.54 9.71 -3.23
CA GLU A 26 -7.61 11.17 -3.07
C GLU A 26 -6.86 11.66 -1.83
N ARG A 27 -6.89 10.86 -0.75
CA ARG A 27 -6.18 11.16 0.50
C ARG A 27 -4.68 10.83 0.49
N HIS A 28 -4.15 10.29 -0.59
CA HIS A 28 -2.72 10.13 -0.74
C HIS A 28 -2.03 11.46 -1.02
N TYR A 29 -0.71 11.51 -0.77
CA TYR A 29 0.13 12.68 -1.01
C TYR A 29 0.10 13.11 -2.49
N ASP A 30 0.31 14.42 -2.71
CA ASP A 30 0.06 15.05 -4.01
C ASP A 30 1.01 14.60 -5.10
N ARG A 31 2.29 14.36 -4.77
CA ARG A 31 3.29 13.85 -5.71
C ARG A 31 3.09 12.39 -6.14
N LEU A 32 2.10 11.67 -5.60
CA LEU A 32 1.94 10.25 -5.86
C LEU A 32 1.85 9.93 -7.35
N HIS A 33 2.71 9.03 -7.79
CA HIS A 33 2.62 8.33 -9.05
C HIS A 33 2.56 6.83 -8.79
N LEU A 34 1.84 6.09 -9.63
CA LEU A 34 1.86 4.64 -9.54
C LEU A 34 3.29 4.12 -9.75
N HIS A 35 3.75 3.25 -8.88
CA HIS A 35 5.05 2.56 -9.05
C HIS A 35 5.01 1.49 -10.14
N THR A 36 3.81 1.11 -10.53
CA THR A 36 3.53 0.11 -11.56
C THR A 36 3.15 0.80 -12.87
N ILE A 37 3.60 0.23 -13.99
CA ILE A 37 3.30 0.80 -15.29
C ILE A 37 1.80 0.72 -15.61
N LYS A 38 1.28 1.69 -16.36
CA LYS A 38 -0.15 1.80 -16.72
C LYS A 38 -0.75 0.51 -17.28
N ARG A 39 0.04 -0.26 -18.07
CA ARG A 39 -0.39 -1.52 -18.66
C ARG A 39 -0.84 -2.57 -17.63
N TYR A 40 -0.23 -2.59 -16.43
CA TYR A 40 -0.53 -3.56 -15.36
C TYR A 40 -1.34 -2.94 -14.21
N SER A 41 -1.80 -1.71 -14.40
CA SER A 41 -2.53 -0.97 -13.36
C SER A 41 -3.96 -0.63 -13.76
N ALA A 42 -4.36 -0.96 -14.99
CA ALA A 42 -5.69 -0.69 -15.50
C ALA A 42 -6.76 -1.59 -14.87
N LEU A 43 -7.96 -1.05 -14.74
CA LEU A 43 -9.15 -1.82 -14.36
C LEU A 43 -9.64 -2.70 -15.52
N PRO A 44 -10.43 -3.76 -15.23
CA PRO A 44 -10.96 -4.64 -16.26
C PRO A 44 -11.72 -3.90 -17.37
N TYR A 45 -11.52 -4.34 -18.61
CA TYR A 45 -12.23 -3.90 -19.82
C TYR A 45 -11.94 -2.47 -20.29
N ARG A 46 -11.20 -1.66 -19.51
CA ARG A 46 -10.89 -0.28 -19.88
C ARG A 46 -9.42 0.02 -19.59
N PRO A 47 -8.54 0.02 -20.61
CA PRO A 47 -7.16 0.44 -20.42
C PRO A 47 -7.08 1.94 -20.07
N PHE A 48 -5.94 2.37 -19.49
CA PHE A 48 -5.68 3.80 -19.38
C PHE A 48 -5.57 4.46 -20.76
N PRO A 49 -5.96 5.74 -20.89
CA PRO A 49 -5.75 6.51 -22.11
C PRO A 49 -4.30 6.44 -22.60
N ALA A 50 -4.09 6.42 -23.93
CA ALA A 50 -2.76 6.37 -24.52
C ALA A 50 -1.92 7.60 -24.12
N SER A 51 -2.56 8.75 -23.95
CA SER A 51 -1.94 10.02 -23.52
C SER A 51 -1.38 10.01 -22.09
N TYR A 52 -1.81 9.08 -21.24
CA TYR A 52 -1.30 9.01 -19.86
C TYR A 52 0.16 8.53 -19.83
N PRO A 53 0.98 9.02 -18.89
CA PRO A 53 2.38 8.61 -18.76
C PRO A 53 2.49 7.12 -18.38
N THR A 54 3.68 6.56 -18.50
CA THR A 54 3.99 5.17 -18.12
C THR A 54 3.61 4.90 -16.67
N TYR A 55 3.93 5.82 -15.79
CA TYR A 55 3.57 5.82 -14.37
C TYR A 55 2.51 6.89 -14.14
N VAL A 56 1.30 6.44 -13.90
CA VAL A 56 0.12 7.32 -13.85
C VAL A 56 0.15 8.17 -12.57
N ALA A 57 0.01 9.47 -12.71
CA ALA A 57 -0.07 10.40 -11.59
C ALA A 57 -1.40 10.28 -10.84
N LYS A 58 -1.44 10.68 -9.57
CA LYS A 58 -2.64 10.68 -8.71
C LYS A 58 -3.85 11.32 -9.40
N ALA A 59 -3.69 12.51 -9.98
CA ALA A 59 -4.78 13.23 -10.63
C ALA A 59 -5.37 12.49 -11.83
N ASP A 60 -4.52 11.88 -12.66
CA ASP A 60 -4.94 11.06 -13.80
C ASP A 60 -5.64 9.78 -13.35
N LEU A 61 -5.13 9.16 -12.29
CA LEU A 61 -5.73 7.97 -11.70
C LEU A 61 -7.13 8.24 -11.16
N LEU A 62 -7.31 9.35 -10.47
CA LEU A 62 -8.62 9.77 -9.94
C LEU A 62 -9.62 10.00 -11.08
N ARG A 63 -9.23 10.74 -12.13
CA ARG A 63 -10.08 10.92 -13.33
C ARG A 63 -10.47 9.57 -13.93
N TYR A 64 -9.50 8.68 -14.13
CA TYR A 64 -9.75 7.36 -14.66
C TYR A 64 -10.73 6.54 -13.80
N TYR A 65 -10.67 6.59 -12.48
CA TYR A 65 -11.61 5.89 -11.61
C TYR A 65 -13.02 6.47 -11.69
N HIS A 66 -13.15 7.78 -11.76
CA HIS A 66 -14.46 8.44 -11.94
C HIS A 66 -15.07 8.06 -13.29
N ASP A 67 -14.29 8.15 -14.37
CA ASP A 67 -14.71 7.76 -15.71
C ASP A 67 -15.10 6.27 -15.79
N TYR A 68 -14.33 5.41 -15.13
CA TYR A 68 -14.64 4.00 -15.05
C TYR A 68 -15.97 3.75 -14.34
N ALA A 69 -16.19 4.39 -13.21
CA ALA A 69 -17.42 4.25 -12.45
C ALA A 69 -18.64 4.75 -13.25
N ALA A 70 -18.50 5.87 -13.97
CA ALA A 70 -19.55 6.42 -14.84
C ALA A 70 -19.85 5.44 -16.00
N THR A 71 -18.82 4.93 -16.69
CA THR A 71 -18.96 4.00 -17.84
C THR A 71 -19.73 2.74 -17.46
N TYR A 72 -19.38 2.14 -16.30
CA TYR A 72 -20.02 0.90 -15.82
C TYR A 72 -21.22 1.16 -14.90
N ARG A 73 -21.67 2.42 -14.79
CA ARG A 73 -22.81 2.82 -13.95
C ARG A 73 -22.70 2.30 -12.52
N ILE A 74 -21.48 2.31 -11.97
CA ILE A 74 -21.21 1.86 -10.61
C ILE A 74 -21.75 2.91 -9.63
N ARG A 75 -22.70 2.50 -8.78
CA ARG A 75 -23.37 3.37 -7.82
C ARG A 75 -23.15 2.86 -6.39
N PRO A 76 -22.08 3.30 -5.69
CA PRO A 76 -21.87 2.93 -4.29
C PRO A 76 -22.93 3.55 -3.38
N ARG A 77 -23.30 2.82 -2.35
CA ARG A 77 -23.99 3.40 -1.19
C ARG A 77 -22.92 3.97 -0.27
N PHE A 78 -22.80 5.29 -0.26
CA PHE A 78 -21.81 6.01 0.51
C PHE A 78 -22.19 6.13 1.99
N GLY A 79 -21.17 6.36 2.86
CA GLY A 79 -21.34 6.49 4.29
C GLY A 79 -21.74 5.18 4.99
N GLN A 80 -21.54 4.05 4.30
CA GLN A 80 -21.91 2.72 4.78
C GLN A 80 -20.69 1.97 5.32
N ARG A 81 -20.15 2.43 6.46
CA ARG A 81 -19.07 1.74 7.15
C ARG A 81 -19.60 0.44 7.76
N VAL A 82 -19.18 -0.69 7.23
CA VAL A 82 -19.49 -2.00 7.80
C VAL A 82 -18.73 -2.17 9.11
N ILE A 83 -19.47 -2.53 10.17
CA ILE A 83 -18.96 -2.79 11.52
C ILE A 83 -19.12 -4.25 11.93
N ARG A 84 -19.97 -5.02 11.23
CA ARG A 84 -20.17 -6.45 11.47
C ARG A 84 -20.59 -7.14 10.18
N ALA A 85 -19.97 -8.27 9.88
CA ALA A 85 -20.38 -9.19 8.82
C ALA A 85 -20.27 -10.63 9.34
N VAL A 86 -21.39 -11.32 9.44
CA VAL A 86 -21.50 -12.69 9.99
C VAL A 86 -22.30 -13.57 9.04
N HIS A 87 -21.93 -14.84 8.97
CA HIS A 87 -22.64 -15.83 8.16
C HIS A 87 -23.64 -16.59 9.05
N GLU A 88 -24.93 -16.34 8.88
CA GLU A 88 -26.02 -16.94 9.63
C GLU A 88 -27.10 -17.46 8.67
N THR A 89 -27.68 -18.62 8.97
CA THR A 89 -28.79 -19.22 8.21
C THR A 89 -28.58 -19.25 6.70
N GLY A 90 -27.35 -19.57 6.25
CA GLY A 90 -26.99 -19.67 4.83
C GLY A 90 -26.79 -18.34 4.11
N ARG A 91 -26.74 -17.23 4.82
CA ARG A 91 -26.54 -15.88 4.27
C ARG A 91 -25.56 -15.07 5.08
N TRP A 92 -24.93 -14.13 4.45
CA TRP A 92 -24.16 -13.06 5.12
C TRP A 92 -25.10 -11.98 5.59
N ARG A 93 -25.07 -11.69 6.89
CA ARG A 93 -25.72 -10.52 7.49
C ARG A 93 -24.68 -9.45 7.72
N ILE A 94 -24.89 -8.28 7.15
CA ILE A 94 -23.96 -7.14 7.18
C ILE A 94 -24.64 -5.99 7.92
N THR A 95 -23.99 -5.46 8.96
CA THR A 95 -24.47 -4.31 9.73
C THR A 95 -23.49 -3.16 9.55
N THR A 96 -24.02 -1.96 9.31
CA THR A 96 -23.23 -0.75 9.18
C THR A 96 -23.26 0.10 10.44
N GLN A 97 -22.35 1.04 10.56
CA GLN A 97 -22.27 1.98 11.70
C GLN A 97 -23.54 2.84 11.84
N ARG A 98 -24.30 3.04 10.75
CA ARG A 98 -25.60 3.75 10.77
C ARG A 98 -26.76 2.89 11.23
N GLY A 99 -26.52 1.60 11.48
CA GLY A 99 -27.56 0.64 11.84
C GLY A 99 -28.26 -0.04 10.64
N ASP A 100 -27.89 0.35 9.40
CA ASP A 100 -28.45 -0.31 8.22
C ASP A 100 -28.03 -1.78 8.17
N GLN A 101 -28.96 -2.64 7.76
CA GLN A 101 -28.72 -4.08 7.64
C GLN A 101 -28.90 -4.54 6.20
N PHE A 102 -28.00 -5.43 5.77
CA PHE A 102 -28.04 -6.06 4.47
C PHE A 102 -27.90 -7.57 4.62
N ALA A 103 -28.55 -8.31 3.70
CA ALA A 103 -28.41 -9.76 3.64
C ALA A 103 -28.02 -10.18 2.23
N ALA A 104 -27.02 -11.05 2.10
CA ALA A 104 -26.53 -11.52 0.82
C ALA A 104 -26.13 -13.00 0.87
N LYS A 105 -26.30 -13.73 -0.23
CA LYS A 105 -25.77 -15.11 -0.36
C LYS A 105 -24.24 -15.09 -0.50
N GLN A 106 -23.69 -14.01 -1.04
CA GLN A 106 -22.29 -13.87 -1.37
C GLN A 106 -21.77 -12.52 -0.86
N LEU A 107 -20.62 -12.52 -0.21
CA LEU A 107 -19.93 -11.34 0.30
C LEU A 107 -18.56 -11.22 -0.36
N VAL A 108 -18.30 -10.09 -1.01
CA VAL A 108 -16.98 -9.74 -1.54
C VAL A 108 -16.37 -8.64 -0.68
N VAL A 109 -15.26 -8.94 -0.02
CA VAL A 109 -14.50 -7.98 0.76
C VAL A 109 -13.39 -7.41 -0.12
N ALA A 110 -13.43 -6.10 -0.36
CA ALA A 110 -12.49 -5.38 -1.23
C ALA A 110 -11.92 -4.12 -0.53
N THR A 111 -11.73 -4.17 0.79
CA THR A 111 -11.29 -3.04 1.61
C THR A 111 -9.79 -2.74 1.52
N GLY A 112 -9.01 -3.65 0.94
CA GLY A 112 -7.58 -3.50 0.69
C GLY A 112 -6.70 -3.61 1.95
N PHE A 113 -5.38 -3.59 1.75
CA PHE A 113 -4.39 -3.71 2.82
C PHE A 113 -4.28 -2.46 3.71
N ASN A 114 -4.46 -1.27 3.14
CA ASN A 114 -4.14 0.00 3.80
C ASN A 114 -5.37 0.61 4.49
N ARG A 115 -6.16 -0.22 5.19
CA ARG A 115 -7.41 0.24 5.84
C ARG A 115 -7.14 0.94 7.17
N VAL A 116 -6.39 0.32 8.07
CA VAL A 116 -6.15 0.82 9.42
C VAL A 116 -4.71 1.26 9.58
N PRO A 117 -4.41 2.54 9.83
CA PRO A 117 -3.06 3.01 10.11
C PRO A 117 -2.45 2.27 11.29
N HIS A 118 -1.24 1.76 11.12
CA HIS A 118 -0.48 1.19 12.23
C HIS A 118 0.28 2.29 12.95
N ARG A 119 -0.10 2.55 14.20
CA ARG A 119 0.55 3.53 15.08
C ARG A 119 1.19 2.80 16.24
N PRO A 120 2.47 2.45 16.17
CA PRO A 120 3.18 1.96 17.34
C PRO A 120 3.17 2.99 18.46
N SER A 121 3.27 2.52 19.69
CA SER A 121 3.45 3.38 20.84
C SER A 121 4.93 3.42 21.25
N TRP A 122 5.41 4.59 21.56
CA TRP A 122 6.75 4.80 22.15
C TRP A 122 6.60 5.48 23.50
N PRO A 123 7.50 5.19 24.46
CA PRO A 123 7.57 5.97 25.69
C PRO A 123 7.73 7.47 25.37
N GLY A 124 7.08 8.33 26.13
CA GLY A 124 7.21 9.79 26.01
C GLY A 124 6.45 10.42 24.83
N THR A 125 5.69 9.65 24.03
CA THR A 125 4.95 10.24 22.88
C THR A 125 3.97 11.34 23.31
N ALA A 126 3.39 11.25 24.50
CA ALA A 126 2.47 12.25 25.03
C ALA A 126 3.16 13.56 25.44
N ASP A 127 4.45 13.52 25.75
CA ASP A 127 5.24 14.67 26.19
C ASP A 127 5.84 15.46 25.02
N PHE A 128 5.84 14.87 23.82
CA PHE A 128 6.40 15.49 22.62
C PHE A 128 5.59 16.72 22.21
N ARG A 129 6.24 17.87 22.17
CA ARG A 129 5.62 19.16 21.85
C ARG A 129 5.49 19.44 20.36
N GLY A 130 6.11 18.61 19.53
CA GLY A 130 6.05 18.73 18.07
C GLY A 130 4.81 18.07 17.47
N VAL A 131 4.76 18.05 16.15
CA VAL A 131 3.67 17.43 15.38
C VAL A 131 3.96 15.95 15.17
N VAL A 132 3.03 15.06 15.51
CA VAL A 132 3.07 13.65 15.13
C VAL A 132 1.95 13.34 14.15
N ALA A 133 2.29 13.10 12.90
CA ALA A 133 1.36 12.73 11.85
C ALA A 133 1.59 11.29 11.38
N HIS A 134 0.53 10.56 11.02
CA HIS A 134 0.71 9.31 10.27
C HIS A 134 0.74 9.62 8.78
N SER A 135 1.49 8.85 7.99
CA SER A 135 1.54 8.98 6.52
C SER A 135 0.17 9.01 5.82
N ARG A 136 -0.87 8.51 6.49
CA ARG A 136 -2.26 8.60 6.04
C ARG A 136 -2.78 10.03 5.89
N THR A 137 -2.26 10.95 6.71
CA THR A 137 -2.67 12.36 6.73
C THR A 137 -1.66 13.29 6.09
N TYR A 138 -0.50 12.77 5.68
CA TYR A 138 0.48 13.53 4.93
C TYR A 138 -0.02 13.75 3.49
N GLN A 139 -0.04 14.99 3.03
CA GLN A 139 -0.42 15.35 1.65
C GLN A 139 0.73 15.98 0.88
N ASN A 140 1.44 16.91 1.49
CA ASN A 140 2.56 17.63 0.89
C ASN A 140 3.48 18.21 1.98
N PRO A 141 4.64 18.79 1.62
CA PRO A 141 5.59 19.32 2.57
C PRO A 141 5.17 20.59 3.30
N GLU A 142 4.15 21.32 2.82
CA GLU A 142 3.79 22.66 3.30
C GLU A 142 3.68 22.76 4.83
N PRO A 143 2.98 21.84 5.55
CA PRO A 143 2.87 21.91 7.02
C PRO A 143 4.19 21.68 7.75
N PHE A 144 5.24 21.25 7.06
CA PHE A 144 6.54 20.86 7.61
C PHE A 144 7.67 21.83 7.26
N LEU A 145 7.40 22.87 6.48
CA LEU A 145 8.39 23.88 6.10
C LEU A 145 9.02 24.53 7.35
N GLY A 146 10.35 24.65 7.34
CA GLY A 146 11.12 25.19 8.46
C GLY A 146 11.17 24.29 9.72
N ARG A 147 10.65 23.07 9.67
CA ARG A 147 10.60 22.13 10.80
C ARG A 147 11.50 20.93 10.55
N PRO A 148 12.58 20.71 11.32
CA PRO A 148 13.31 19.45 11.26
C PRO A 148 12.34 18.28 11.47
N THR A 149 12.23 17.41 10.46
CA THR A 149 11.20 16.36 10.40
C THR A 149 11.82 14.97 10.34
N LEU A 150 11.38 14.09 11.23
CA LEU A 150 11.73 12.67 11.23
C LEU A 150 10.62 11.84 10.56
N VAL A 151 10.97 11.08 9.54
CA VAL A 151 10.11 10.05 8.95
C VAL A 151 10.50 8.71 9.57
N ILE A 152 9.56 8.03 10.25
CA ILE A 152 9.80 6.73 10.88
C ILE A 152 9.32 5.62 9.96
N GLY A 153 10.27 4.83 9.45
CA GLY A 153 10.04 3.66 8.61
C GLY A 153 10.39 3.87 7.14
N MET A 154 11.24 3.01 6.60
CA MET A 154 11.66 2.99 5.19
C MET A 154 10.91 1.90 4.41
N GLY A 155 9.60 2.11 4.23
CA GLY A 155 8.80 1.49 3.18
C GLY A 155 8.69 2.42 1.97
N ASN A 156 7.94 2.04 0.93
CA ASN A 156 7.71 2.91 -0.24
C ASN A 156 7.20 4.29 0.19
N THR A 157 6.20 4.33 1.05
CA THR A 157 5.61 5.58 1.56
C THR A 157 6.62 6.44 2.32
N GLY A 158 7.43 5.85 3.20
CA GLY A 158 8.41 6.61 3.98
C GLY A 158 9.53 7.15 3.12
N ALA A 159 10.01 6.36 2.16
CA ALA A 159 11.03 6.80 1.21
C ALA A 159 10.55 7.98 0.35
N GLU A 160 9.30 7.91 -0.15
CA GLU A 160 8.71 9.00 -0.95
C GLU A 160 8.42 10.26 -0.13
N ILE A 161 7.90 10.13 1.08
CA ILE A 161 7.66 11.29 1.97
C ILE A 161 8.98 11.95 2.36
N ALA A 162 10.01 11.16 2.69
CA ALA A 162 11.33 11.72 2.99
C ALA A 162 11.94 12.46 1.78
N LEU A 163 11.77 11.91 0.57
CA LEU A 163 12.17 12.56 -0.66
C LEU A 163 11.39 13.87 -0.88
N ASP A 164 10.07 13.85 -0.74
CA ASP A 164 9.20 15.01 -0.90
C ASP A 164 9.58 16.16 0.04
N LEU A 165 9.77 15.85 1.32
CA LEU A 165 10.23 16.80 2.32
C LEU A 165 11.60 17.39 1.96
N SER A 166 12.56 16.53 1.55
CA SER A 166 13.92 16.96 1.21
C SER A 166 13.99 17.80 -0.07
N GLU A 167 13.08 17.60 -1.02
CA GLU A 167 12.95 18.41 -2.23
C GLU A 167 12.32 19.78 -1.97
N ALA A 168 11.60 19.93 -0.86
CA ALA A 168 11.05 21.18 -0.35
C ALA A 168 11.97 21.85 0.69
N ASP A 169 13.24 21.49 0.76
CA ASP A 169 14.27 22.03 1.68
C ASP A 169 13.90 21.88 3.18
N VAL A 170 13.06 20.91 3.52
CA VAL A 170 12.79 20.55 4.92
C VAL A 170 13.97 19.71 5.44
N PRO A 171 14.61 20.07 6.58
CA PRO A 171 15.62 19.23 7.21
C PRO A 171 15.04 17.86 7.54
N THR A 172 15.44 16.81 6.79
CA THR A 172 14.76 15.52 6.78
C THR A 172 15.65 14.41 7.33
N TYR A 173 15.10 13.70 8.31
CA TYR A 173 15.68 12.48 8.88
C TYR A 173 14.80 11.29 8.54
N LEU A 174 15.41 10.13 8.27
CA LEU A 174 14.72 8.89 7.95
C LEU A 174 15.18 7.78 8.90
N SER A 175 14.30 7.34 9.80
CA SER A 175 14.60 6.24 10.73
C SER A 175 14.43 4.89 10.05
N VAL A 176 15.51 4.10 10.09
CA VAL A 176 15.58 2.77 9.46
C VAL A 176 15.96 1.74 10.51
N ARG A 177 14.97 0.92 10.91
CA ARG A 177 15.13 -0.07 12.00
C ARG A 177 15.97 -1.28 11.64
N GLY A 178 16.03 -1.68 10.39
CA GLY A 178 16.71 -2.91 9.98
C GLY A 178 16.97 -2.99 8.48
N PRO A 179 17.50 -4.11 8.00
CA PRO A 179 17.86 -4.26 6.60
C PRO A 179 16.68 -4.03 5.64
N VAL A 180 16.94 -3.33 4.53
CA VAL A 180 15.92 -2.94 3.54
C VAL A 180 16.35 -3.33 2.14
N ASN A 181 15.47 -4.03 1.42
CA ASN A 181 15.62 -4.25 -0.01
C ASN A 181 15.11 -3.01 -0.77
N ILE A 182 16.01 -2.36 -1.52
CA ILE A 182 15.71 -1.21 -2.38
C ILE A 182 15.97 -1.62 -3.82
N VAL A 183 15.01 -1.38 -4.70
CA VAL A 183 15.13 -1.67 -6.13
C VAL A 183 14.85 -0.41 -6.94
N PRO A 184 15.51 -0.21 -8.09
CA PRO A 184 15.20 0.92 -8.94
C PRO A 184 13.79 0.73 -9.58
N ARG A 185 13.09 1.83 -9.82
CA ARG A 185 11.84 1.80 -10.60
C ARG A 185 12.12 1.45 -12.06
N ASP A 186 13.17 2.05 -12.61
CA ASP A 186 13.63 1.81 -13.97
C ASP A 186 15.10 1.38 -13.96
N PHE A 187 15.47 0.43 -14.82
CA PHE A 187 16.85 0.02 -15.01
C PHE A 187 17.22 0.04 -16.50
N ARG A 188 18.24 0.81 -16.85
CA ARG A 188 18.67 1.04 -18.23
C ARG A 188 17.52 1.47 -19.16
N GLY A 189 16.68 2.40 -18.68
CA GLY A 189 15.55 2.95 -19.43
C GLY A 189 14.34 2.02 -19.56
N ARG A 190 14.32 0.89 -18.84
CA ARG A 190 13.19 -0.06 -18.84
C ARG A 190 12.61 -0.24 -17.46
N PRO A 191 11.27 -0.25 -17.31
CA PRO A 191 10.60 -0.54 -16.04
C PRO A 191 11.01 -1.90 -15.48
N VAL A 192 11.55 -1.91 -14.25
CA VAL A 192 11.99 -3.16 -13.58
C VAL A 192 10.81 -4.14 -13.39
N GLN A 193 9.59 -3.64 -13.27
CA GLN A 193 8.39 -4.48 -13.23
C GLN A 193 8.24 -5.40 -14.46
N GLN A 194 8.61 -4.93 -15.66
CA GLN A 194 8.55 -5.76 -16.87
C GLN A 194 9.58 -6.88 -16.81
N THR A 195 10.80 -6.55 -16.39
CA THR A 195 11.88 -7.53 -16.21
C THR A 195 11.53 -8.54 -15.12
N ALA A 196 11.01 -8.10 -13.99
CA ALA A 196 10.59 -8.99 -12.88
C ALA A 196 9.51 -9.99 -13.32
N ARG A 197 8.59 -9.56 -14.19
CA ARG A 197 7.55 -10.45 -14.74
C ARG A 197 8.11 -11.51 -15.68
N LEU A 198 9.12 -11.18 -16.48
CA LEU A 198 9.80 -12.14 -17.35
C LEU A 198 10.65 -13.12 -16.53
N VAL A 199 11.43 -12.61 -15.59
CA VAL A 199 12.29 -13.37 -14.67
C VAL A 199 11.49 -14.36 -13.82
N ARG A 200 10.24 -14.07 -13.49
CA ARG A 200 9.36 -14.98 -12.76
C ARG A 200 9.11 -16.32 -13.48
N ARG A 201 9.34 -16.41 -14.79
CA ARG A 201 9.24 -17.66 -15.56
C ARG A 201 10.48 -18.55 -15.43
N LEU A 202 11.56 -18.01 -14.88
CA LEU A 202 12.80 -18.71 -14.67
C LEU A 202 12.77 -19.46 -13.32
N PRO A 203 13.66 -20.45 -13.13
CA PRO A 203 13.89 -21.05 -11.82
C PRO A 203 14.16 -19.99 -10.76
N HIS A 204 13.64 -20.16 -9.54
CA HIS A 204 13.71 -19.15 -8.49
C HIS A 204 15.11 -18.66 -8.19
N TRP A 205 16.11 -19.57 -8.12
CA TRP A 205 17.50 -19.22 -7.87
C TRP A 205 18.09 -18.26 -8.92
N LEU A 206 17.72 -18.45 -10.19
CA LEU A 206 18.17 -17.58 -11.29
C LEU A 206 17.48 -16.21 -11.23
N GLY A 207 16.18 -16.20 -10.91
CA GLY A 207 15.44 -14.98 -10.67
C GLY A 207 15.97 -14.15 -9.50
N ASP A 208 16.31 -14.82 -8.41
CA ASP A 208 16.91 -14.22 -7.23
C ASP A 208 18.31 -13.66 -7.53
N TRP A 209 19.14 -14.39 -8.28
CA TRP A 209 20.46 -13.94 -8.71
C TRP A 209 20.38 -12.70 -9.61
N ILE A 210 19.49 -12.69 -10.63
CA ILE A 210 19.27 -11.53 -11.49
C ILE A 210 18.80 -10.32 -10.67
N GLY A 211 17.83 -10.52 -9.77
CA GLY A 211 17.32 -9.45 -8.90
C GLY A 211 18.41 -8.81 -8.06
N ASN A 212 19.26 -9.63 -7.43
CA ASN A 212 20.39 -9.15 -6.64
C ASN A 212 21.42 -8.39 -7.50
N ARG A 213 21.70 -8.83 -8.73
CA ARG A 213 22.62 -8.14 -9.65
C ARG A 213 22.06 -6.78 -10.09
N VAL A 214 20.78 -6.71 -10.42
CA VAL A 214 20.11 -5.45 -10.77
C VAL A 214 20.13 -4.49 -9.58
N GLN A 215 19.84 -4.97 -8.37
CA GLN A 215 19.89 -4.17 -7.16
C GLN A 215 21.30 -3.64 -6.89
N ALA A 216 22.31 -4.50 -6.92
CA ALA A 216 23.70 -4.12 -6.69
C ALA A 216 24.21 -3.09 -7.73
N ALA A 217 23.85 -3.27 -9.01
CA ALA A 217 24.30 -2.37 -10.08
C ALA A 217 23.58 -1.00 -10.05
N ALA A 218 22.31 -0.96 -9.63
CA ALA A 218 21.52 0.27 -9.64
C ALA A 218 21.58 1.04 -8.31
N ILE A 219 21.55 0.33 -7.20
CA ILE A 219 21.48 0.92 -5.86
C ILE A 219 22.87 0.95 -5.20
N GLY A 220 23.68 -0.11 -5.38
CA GLY A 220 24.99 -0.23 -4.74
C GLY A 220 24.91 -0.44 -3.24
N ASP A 221 26.06 -0.25 -2.57
CA ASP A 221 26.17 -0.34 -1.12
C ASP A 221 25.74 0.98 -0.45
N LEU A 222 24.91 0.88 0.56
CA LEU A 222 24.42 2.00 1.37
C LEU A 222 24.78 1.84 2.85
N SER A 223 25.64 0.90 3.21
CA SER A 223 26.05 0.63 4.59
C SER A 223 26.70 1.85 5.26
N ALA A 224 27.46 2.63 4.50
CA ALA A 224 28.05 3.90 4.97
C ALA A 224 27.00 4.96 5.38
N TYR A 225 25.76 4.80 4.91
CA TYR A 225 24.63 5.65 5.25
C TYR A 225 23.68 5.00 6.29
N GLY A 226 24.08 3.87 6.91
CA GLY A 226 23.25 3.17 7.90
C GLY A 226 22.16 2.28 7.34
N ILE A 227 22.13 2.03 6.02
CA ILE A 227 21.16 1.13 5.39
C ILE A 227 21.87 -0.17 4.96
N HIS A 228 21.45 -1.27 5.55
CA HIS A 228 21.98 -2.60 5.22
C HIS A 228 21.05 -3.35 4.28
N THR A 229 21.62 -4.05 3.31
CA THR A 229 20.87 -4.93 2.40
C THR A 229 20.61 -6.28 3.09
N PRO A 230 19.37 -6.81 3.09
CA PRO A 230 19.09 -8.14 3.62
C PRO A 230 19.83 -9.23 2.83
N ARG A 231 20.08 -10.38 3.48
CA ARG A 231 20.58 -11.59 2.77
C ARG A 231 19.56 -12.17 1.81
N GLU A 232 18.29 -11.92 2.08
CA GLU A 232 17.15 -12.36 1.26
C GLU A 232 16.99 -11.46 0.05
N SER A 233 16.84 -12.05 -1.16
CA SER A 233 16.63 -11.27 -2.39
C SER A 233 15.29 -10.51 -2.38
N PRO A 234 15.17 -9.39 -3.13
CA PRO A 234 13.88 -8.69 -3.27
C PRO A 234 12.75 -9.58 -3.79
N ALA A 235 13.04 -10.50 -4.70
CA ALA A 235 12.06 -11.43 -5.25
C ALA A 235 11.62 -12.49 -4.24
N ARG A 236 12.55 -13.00 -3.43
CA ARG A 236 12.26 -13.94 -2.35
C ARG A 236 11.45 -13.30 -1.23
N GLN A 237 11.82 -12.10 -0.81
CA GLN A 237 11.08 -11.30 0.18
C GLN A 237 9.60 -11.15 -0.22
N LEU A 238 9.35 -10.79 -1.49
CA LEU A 238 7.99 -10.63 -1.99
C LEU A 238 7.23 -11.96 -2.05
N ARG A 239 7.90 -13.05 -2.47
CA ARG A 239 7.31 -14.38 -2.63
C ARG A 239 6.97 -15.03 -1.29
N GLU A 240 7.88 -14.93 -0.30
CA GLU A 240 7.75 -15.66 0.97
C GLU A 240 7.07 -14.83 2.07
N ARG A 241 7.21 -13.51 2.03
CA ARG A 241 6.69 -12.61 3.08
C ARG A 241 5.60 -11.64 2.59
N ALA A 242 5.22 -11.70 1.31
CA ALA A 242 4.31 -10.74 0.69
C ALA A 242 4.70 -9.26 0.92
N ARG A 243 5.98 -9.00 1.21
CA ARG A 243 6.51 -7.66 1.50
C ARG A 243 7.17 -7.08 0.26
N THR A 244 6.64 -5.99 -0.24
CA THR A 244 7.20 -5.26 -1.40
C THR A 244 8.53 -4.62 -1.03
N PRO A 245 9.59 -4.75 -1.85
CA PRO A 245 10.81 -3.97 -1.69
C PRO A 245 10.52 -2.48 -1.88
N VAL A 246 11.38 -1.64 -1.35
CA VAL A 246 11.30 -0.19 -1.59
C VAL A 246 11.69 0.09 -3.05
N ILE A 247 10.84 0.81 -3.75
CA ILE A 247 11.09 1.25 -5.13
C ILE A 247 11.69 2.65 -5.05
N ASP A 248 12.96 2.77 -5.45
CA ASP A 248 13.66 4.05 -5.42
C ASP A 248 13.16 4.99 -6.53
N LEU A 249 12.76 6.18 -6.11
CA LEU A 249 12.32 7.28 -6.97
C LEU A 249 13.29 8.49 -6.91
N GLY A 250 14.44 8.32 -6.29
CA GLY A 250 15.41 9.38 -6.05
C GLY A 250 15.83 9.51 -4.59
N THR A 251 15.21 8.76 -3.69
CA THR A 251 15.52 8.76 -2.24
C THR A 251 16.97 8.38 -1.99
N VAL A 252 17.50 7.38 -2.69
CA VAL A 252 18.92 6.98 -2.58
C VAL A 252 19.87 8.11 -3.01
N ALA A 253 19.55 8.82 -4.08
CA ALA A 253 20.33 9.98 -4.51
C ALA A 253 20.28 11.12 -3.49
N ALA A 254 19.13 11.38 -2.89
CA ALA A 254 18.96 12.39 -1.83
C ALA A 254 19.74 12.03 -0.54
N ILE A 255 19.77 10.74 -0.17
CA ILE A 255 20.58 10.22 0.95
C ILE A 255 22.08 10.43 0.65
N ARG A 256 22.57 10.04 -0.51
CA ARG A 256 23.97 10.22 -0.92
C ARG A 256 24.40 11.68 -0.96
N ALA A 257 23.49 12.55 -1.36
CA ALA A 257 23.72 14.00 -1.37
C ALA A 257 23.60 14.66 0.04
N GLY A 258 23.33 13.90 1.09
CA GLY A 258 23.15 14.40 2.46
C GLY A 258 21.87 15.21 2.69
N ARG A 259 20.94 15.26 1.73
CA ARG A 259 19.66 15.94 1.88
C ARG A 259 18.69 15.16 2.79
N ILE A 260 18.83 13.85 2.84
CA ILE A 260 18.13 12.98 3.79
C ILE A 260 19.18 12.31 4.67
N ARG A 261 19.09 12.51 5.97
CA ARG A 261 19.96 11.83 6.95
C ARG A 261 19.29 10.58 7.48
N VAL A 262 19.90 9.43 7.25
CA VAL A 262 19.42 8.16 7.82
C VAL A 262 19.86 8.08 9.28
N VAL A 263 18.92 7.66 10.13
CA VAL A 263 19.15 7.48 11.58
C VAL A 263 18.64 6.10 12.03
N PRO A 264 19.16 5.57 13.16
CA PRO A 264 18.68 4.30 13.73
C PRO A 264 17.19 4.35 14.11
N ASP A 265 16.68 3.25 14.68
CA ASP A 265 15.31 3.18 15.20
C ASP A 265 15.12 4.17 16.38
N VAL A 266 13.88 4.57 16.58
CA VAL A 266 13.48 5.42 17.71
C VAL A 266 13.26 4.56 18.95
N ASP A 267 13.92 4.89 20.05
CA ASP A 267 13.71 4.28 21.35
C ASP A 267 12.55 4.95 22.10
N ARG A 268 12.56 6.27 22.21
CA ARG A 268 11.54 7.05 22.91
C ARG A 268 11.39 8.46 22.37
N PHE A 269 10.26 9.07 22.65
CA PHE A 269 10.03 10.49 22.41
C PHE A 269 10.47 11.32 23.62
N LEU A 270 10.93 12.54 23.36
CA LEU A 270 11.30 13.57 24.32
C LEU A 270 10.46 14.82 24.05
N ALA A 271 10.46 15.77 24.96
CA ALA A 271 9.69 17.01 24.80
C ALA A 271 10.06 17.81 23.54
N ALA A 272 11.33 17.77 23.10
CA ALA A 272 11.85 18.54 21.96
C ALA A 272 12.48 17.65 20.87
N GLY A 273 12.16 16.39 20.80
CA GLY A 273 12.75 15.48 19.81
C GLY A 273 12.55 14.01 20.15
N VAL A 274 13.50 13.18 19.74
CA VAL A 274 13.50 11.75 20.03
C VAL A 274 14.86 11.26 20.49
N GLN A 275 14.88 10.22 21.29
CA GLN A 275 16.09 9.43 21.55
C GLN A 275 16.10 8.24 20.59
N LEU A 276 17.22 8.04 19.92
CA LEU A 276 17.46 6.93 19.01
C LEU A 276 17.99 5.70 19.78
N ALA A 277 17.93 4.53 19.14
CA ALA A 277 18.35 3.27 19.74
C ALA A 277 19.85 3.20 20.12
N ASP A 278 20.69 4.04 19.53
CA ASP A 278 22.10 4.21 19.89
C ASP A 278 22.34 5.20 21.06
N GLY A 279 21.26 5.73 21.63
CA GLY A 279 21.29 6.71 22.73
C GLY A 279 21.42 8.16 22.28
N PHE A 280 21.60 8.44 20.98
CA PHE A 280 21.72 9.81 20.47
C PHE A 280 20.38 10.55 20.56
N HIS A 281 20.44 11.83 20.95
CA HIS A 281 19.26 12.71 20.92
C HIS A 281 19.18 13.44 19.59
N LEU A 282 18.02 13.35 18.95
CA LEU A 282 17.73 14.01 17.70
C LEU A 282 16.65 15.07 17.91
N ASP A 283 17.03 16.32 17.76
CA ASP A 283 16.12 17.45 17.85
C ASP A 283 15.27 17.53 16.57
N VAL A 284 13.97 17.27 16.71
CA VAL A 284 12.99 17.39 15.65
C VAL A 284 11.70 17.99 16.18
N SER A 285 11.04 18.77 15.35
CA SER A 285 9.77 19.40 15.69
C SER A 285 8.56 18.79 14.98
N ALA A 286 8.81 17.80 14.10
CA ALA A 286 7.77 17.03 13.46
C ALA A 286 8.21 15.56 13.25
N VAL A 287 7.23 14.65 13.36
CA VAL A 287 7.42 13.22 13.11
C VAL A 287 6.31 12.72 12.18
N VAL A 288 6.71 12.04 11.10
CA VAL A 288 5.79 11.37 10.20
C VAL A 288 5.93 9.85 10.36
N LEU A 289 4.88 9.22 10.85
CA LEU A 289 4.82 7.77 11.04
C LEU A 289 4.51 7.09 9.70
N ALA A 290 5.52 6.59 9.00
CA ALA A 290 5.40 5.76 7.81
C ALA A 290 5.46 4.26 8.17
N THR A 291 4.79 3.90 9.25
CA THR A 291 4.84 2.60 9.93
C THR A 291 3.88 1.57 9.34
N GLY A 292 3.22 1.92 8.25
CA GLY A 292 2.35 1.02 7.50
C GLY A 292 0.92 0.91 8.04
N TYR A 293 0.26 -0.17 7.65
CA TYR A 293 -1.16 -0.37 7.88
C TYR A 293 -1.46 -1.81 8.26
N ARG A 294 -2.65 -2.03 8.82
CA ARG A 294 -3.27 -3.34 9.03
C ARG A 294 -4.56 -3.44 8.22
N THR A 295 -4.94 -4.64 7.81
CA THR A 295 -6.19 -4.87 7.07
C THR A 295 -7.42 -4.55 7.93
N GLY A 296 -7.35 -4.82 9.23
CA GLY A 296 -8.46 -4.66 10.17
C GLY A 296 -9.70 -5.48 9.80
N LEU A 297 -9.54 -6.61 9.09
CA LEU A 297 -10.66 -7.46 8.70
C LEU A 297 -11.34 -8.09 9.89
N ALA A 298 -10.57 -8.52 10.88
CA ALA A 298 -11.10 -9.10 12.11
C ALA A 298 -11.95 -8.11 12.94
N ASP A 299 -11.83 -6.79 12.67
CA ASP A 299 -12.64 -5.79 13.38
C ASP A 299 -14.14 -5.87 13.05
N PHE A 300 -14.50 -6.46 11.88
CA PHE A 300 -15.88 -6.52 11.43
C PHE A 300 -16.30 -7.85 10.81
N LEU A 301 -15.36 -8.70 10.38
CA LEU A 301 -15.65 -9.95 9.68
C LEU A 301 -15.54 -11.14 10.64
N GLU A 302 -16.66 -11.77 10.94
CA GLU A 302 -16.72 -12.96 11.79
C GLU A 302 -16.47 -14.23 10.96
N ALA A 303 -15.25 -14.38 10.47
CA ALA A 303 -14.78 -15.54 9.72
C ALA A 303 -13.29 -15.82 10.01
N PRO A 304 -12.94 -16.19 11.26
CA PRO A 304 -11.54 -16.33 11.66
C PRO A 304 -10.80 -17.44 10.87
N ASP A 305 -11.51 -18.48 10.44
CA ASP A 305 -11.00 -19.56 9.60
C ASP A 305 -10.52 -19.10 8.20
N ALA A 306 -11.08 -17.99 7.70
CA ALA A 306 -10.70 -17.39 6.42
C ALA A 306 -9.45 -16.51 6.50
N LEU A 307 -9.00 -16.14 7.72
CA LEU A 307 -7.89 -15.23 7.95
C LEU A 307 -6.65 -15.95 8.51
N SER A 308 -5.46 -15.41 8.22
CA SER A 308 -4.21 -15.80 8.88
C SER A 308 -4.12 -15.17 10.28
N GLY A 309 -3.09 -15.55 11.07
CA GLY A 309 -2.81 -14.93 12.37
C GLY A 309 -2.52 -13.41 12.28
N GLU A 310 -2.14 -12.92 11.10
CA GLU A 310 -1.92 -11.49 10.84
C GLU A 310 -3.20 -10.77 10.35
N GLY A 311 -4.34 -11.45 10.30
CA GLY A 311 -5.61 -10.90 9.82
C GLY A 311 -5.65 -10.67 8.31
N ILE A 312 -4.85 -11.41 7.53
CA ILE A 312 -4.82 -11.38 6.07
C ILE A 312 -5.62 -12.58 5.54
N PRO A 313 -6.41 -12.45 4.47
CA PRO A 313 -7.11 -13.57 3.86
C PRO A 313 -6.15 -14.67 3.41
N ARG A 314 -6.49 -15.92 3.72
CA ARG A 314 -5.70 -17.09 3.29
C ARG A 314 -5.84 -17.40 1.80
N THR A 315 -6.95 -17.00 1.21
CA THR A 315 -7.28 -17.24 -0.21
C THR A 315 -8.29 -16.20 -0.70
N ALA A 316 -8.31 -15.95 -2.00
CA ALA A 316 -9.31 -15.05 -2.62
C ALA A 316 -10.74 -15.65 -2.62
N ILE A 317 -10.87 -16.98 -2.55
CA ILE A 317 -12.15 -17.72 -2.55
C ILE A 317 -12.21 -18.54 -1.26
N ALA A 318 -12.99 -18.07 -0.30
CA ALA A 318 -13.21 -18.78 0.96
C ALA A 318 -14.56 -19.54 0.96
N ARG A 319 -14.87 -20.22 2.05
CA ARG A 319 -16.12 -20.97 2.21
C ARG A 319 -17.33 -20.03 2.34
N ARG A 320 -18.53 -20.59 2.23
CA ARG A 320 -19.82 -19.91 2.51
C ARG A 320 -20.06 -18.67 1.66
N GLY A 321 -19.56 -18.65 0.40
CA GLY A 321 -19.74 -17.50 -0.48
C GLY A 321 -18.99 -16.23 -0.03
N LEU A 322 -17.88 -16.38 0.68
CA LEU A 322 -16.98 -15.29 1.06
C LEU A 322 -15.82 -15.20 0.06
N TYR A 323 -15.59 -13.99 -0.42
CA TYR A 323 -14.55 -13.70 -1.40
C TYR A 323 -13.72 -12.48 -0.98
N PHE A 324 -12.45 -12.46 -1.38
CA PHE A 324 -11.53 -11.37 -1.11
C PHE A 324 -10.89 -10.88 -2.41
N VAL A 325 -10.76 -9.57 -2.58
CA VAL A 325 -10.14 -8.95 -3.76
C VAL A 325 -9.12 -7.91 -3.31
N GLY A 326 -7.89 -8.06 -3.80
CA GLY A 326 -6.80 -7.11 -3.53
C GLY A 326 -6.06 -7.36 -2.22
N PHE A 327 -5.95 -8.61 -1.80
CA PHE A 327 -5.18 -9.03 -0.63
C PHE A 327 -3.99 -9.95 -0.97
N ASP A 328 -3.71 -10.15 -2.25
CA ASP A 328 -2.52 -10.86 -2.70
C ASP A 328 -1.44 -9.86 -3.12
N ALA A 329 -0.22 -10.01 -2.59
CA ALA A 329 0.93 -9.21 -3.00
C ALA A 329 1.69 -9.93 -4.13
N PHE A 330 1.55 -9.47 -5.36
CA PHE A 330 2.29 -10.00 -6.51
C PHE A 330 3.43 -9.06 -6.94
N ALA A 331 4.46 -9.65 -7.56
CA ALA A 331 5.57 -8.90 -8.16
C ALA A 331 5.13 -7.89 -9.25
N SER A 332 3.93 -8.08 -9.81
CA SER A 332 3.34 -7.17 -10.80
C SER A 332 2.57 -6.00 -10.17
N GLY A 333 2.51 -5.92 -8.85
CA GLY A 333 1.85 -4.85 -8.10
C GLY A 333 0.41 -5.17 -7.69
N LEU A 334 -0.09 -4.43 -6.70
CA LEU A 334 -1.41 -4.67 -6.10
C LEU A 334 -2.57 -4.48 -7.09
N LEU A 335 -2.47 -3.54 -8.03
CA LEU A 335 -3.53 -3.32 -9.02
C LEU A 335 -3.66 -4.48 -10.02
N ASP A 336 -2.55 -5.12 -10.44
CA ASP A 336 -2.59 -6.36 -11.23
C ASP A 336 -3.17 -7.53 -10.44
N SER A 337 -2.90 -7.57 -9.13
CA SER A 337 -3.51 -8.53 -8.20
C SER A 337 -5.04 -8.37 -8.15
N ILE A 338 -5.51 -7.15 -7.91
CA ILE A 338 -6.94 -6.81 -7.92
C ILE A 338 -7.61 -7.21 -9.23
N TYR A 339 -6.93 -6.99 -10.36
CA TYR A 339 -7.42 -7.39 -11.68
C TYR A 339 -7.64 -8.91 -11.75
N ARG A 340 -6.67 -9.71 -11.33
CA ARG A 340 -6.72 -11.18 -11.36
C ARG A 340 -7.70 -11.77 -10.35
N ASP A 341 -7.67 -11.26 -9.13
CA ASP A 341 -8.59 -11.71 -8.09
C ASP A 341 -10.02 -11.45 -8.49
N SER A 342 -10.31 -10.26 -9.03
CA SER A 342 -11.65 -9.94 -9.51
C SER A 342 -12.14 -10.86 -10.65
N GLU A 343 -11.22 -11.36 -11.47
CA GLU A 343 -11.54 -12.34 -12.51
C GLU A 343 -11.86 -13.72 -11.92
N ARG A 344 -11.03 -14.20 -11.00
CA ARG A 344 -11.25 -15.48 -10.29
C ARG A 344 -12.54 -15.46 -9.50
N VAL A 345 -12.77 -14.39 -8.76
CA VAL A 345 -13.96 -14.24 -7.90
C VAL A 345 -15.23 -14.17 -8.72
N VAL A 346 -15.26 -13.42 -9.84
CA VAL A 346 -16.48 -13.37 -10.65
C VAL A 346 -16.80 -14.73 -11.29
N ARG A 347 -15.79 -15.47 -11.74
CA ARG A 347 -15.99 -16.85 -12.25
C ARG A 347 -16.59 -17.76 -11.18
N ALA A 348 -16.05 -17.70 -9.94
CA ALA A 348 -16.57 -18.49 -8.82
C ALA A 348 -18.01 -18.11 -8.44
N ILE A 349 -18.34 -16.82 -8.48
CA ILE A 349 -19.71 -16.33 -8.23
C ILE A 349 -20.68 -16.85 -9.27
N LEU A 350 -20.28 -16.89 -10.55
CA LEU A 350 -21.13 -17.37 -11.64
C LEU A 350 -21.33 -18.89 -11.57
N SER A 351 -20.28 -19.66 -11.27
CA SER A 351 -20.37 -21.11 -11.17
C SER A 351 -21.14 -21.62 -9.93
N ALA A 352 -21.20 -20.86 -8.86
CA ALA A 352 -21.92 -21.23 -7.64
C ALA A 352 -23.47 -21.07 -7.75
N GLN A 353 -23.97 -20.64 -8.89
CA GLN A 353 -25.40 -20.43 -9.15
C GLN A 353 -25.99 -21.43 -10.18
N THR A 354 -25.13 -22.23 -10.78
CA THR A 354 -25.49 -23.41 -11.55
C THR A 354 -25.54 -24.63 -10.66
#